data_d99427a7e59fc64bd2584c1e954c4f07
#
_entry.id   d99427a7e59fc64bd2584c1e954c4f07
#
_cell.length_a   1.000
_cell.length_b   1.000
_cell.length_c   1.000
_cell.angle_alpha   90.00
_cell.angle_beta   90.00
_cell.angle_gamma   90.00
#
_symmetry.space_group_name_H-M   'P 1'
#
loop_
_entity.id
_entity.type
_entity.pdbx_description
1 polymer ?
#
loop_
_entity_poly.entity_id
_entity_poly.type
_entity_poly.pdbx_seq_one_letter_code
_entity_poly.pdbx_strand_id
1 'polypeptide(L)'
;MSAAAPGQIARIFRNTGYLLGGKGMAGVLGFLTTALVVRALGLEQYGALLLIHSCASSFSVATRFQSWQPLLHFGNALFARGEQTRFQTLLRHCIMLDALGATAGTILALVGVATFGHIFGWSAATQGPALIYMTSVLFMNTCWALGILRLTNRFRQSALADLALNTTRLVGTVLGLGLHWHLGGFMVVWYLGVVMSFTANCGTAWAAVRHTASLRGFRLFGPAWRTDFHGIWRLTLSTSGNQALSALTSRVTVLIVGAATNPAAAAIYSVTWHVCDALAQPAQLLTPALYPELIHLRDQGDRAGMRRVMFRIFQALGLFSVLALVVAATIGPWIFHTLLAVRTNDLALLMVLTTAAILDLWDVPLEPFLVSLGYAHRLFIGRIAVTTLCLPVLYGLARLWGVNGAGIATLLAEALILSTRVIPFLRLRRP
;
A
#
# COMPACT_ATOMS: atom_id res chain seq x y z
N MET A 1 -3.34 31.50 -15.04
CA MET A 1 -3.95 30.30 -14.44
C MET A 1 -5.22 30.71 -13.72
N SER A 2 -6.40 30.24 -14.22
CA SER A 2 -7.71 30.59 -13.65
C SER A 2 -7.81 30.00 -12.24
N ALA A 3 -8.12 30.86 -11.27
CA ALA A 3 -8.46 30.43 -9.91
C ALA A 3 -9.53 29.35 -9.99
N ALA A 4 -9.28 28.20 -9.36
CA ALA A 4 -10.24 27.09 -9.36
C ALA A 4 -11.58 27.60 -8.86
N ALA A 5 -12.65 27.42 -9.65
CA ALA A 5 -13.98 27.86 -9.26
C ALA A 5 -14.38 27.28 -7.91
N PRO A 6 -15.04 28.03 -7.01
CA PRO A 6 -15.35 27.56 -5.64
C PRO A 6 -16.00 26.18 -5.58
N GLY A 7 -16.73 25.77 -6.62
CA GLY A 7 -17.29 24.42 -6.73
C GLY A 7 -16.28 23.28 -7.03
N GLN A 8 -15.10 23.60 -7.59
CA GLN A 8 -14.05 22.59 -7.83
C GLN A 8 -13.32 22.24 -6.54
N ILE A 9 -13.01 23.25 -5.73
CA ILE A 9 -12.36 23.05 -4.41
C ILE A 9 -13.26 22.24 -3.49
N ALA A 10 -14.55 22.57 -3.39
CA ALA A 10 -15.52 21.81 -2.59
C ALA A 10 -15.64 20.35 -3.07
N ARG A 11 -15.55 20.09 -4.38
CA ARG A 11 -15.55 18.74 -4.94
C ARG A 11 -14.31 17.95 -4.56
N ILE A 12 -13.13 18.59 -4.60
CA ILE A 12 -11.85 17.97 -4.20
C ILE A 12 -11.94 17.57 -2.72
N PHE A 13 -12.32 18.48 -1.83
CA PHE A 13 -12.45 18.19 -0.40
C PHE A 13 -13.45 17.06 -0.13
N ARG A 14 -14.61 17.06 -0.79
CA ARG A 14 -15.61 16.00 -0.65
C ARG A 14 -15.09 14.65 -1.12
N ASN A 15 -14.41 14.59 -2.26
CA ASN A 15 -13.84 13.35 -2.80
C ASN A 15 -12.72 12.82 -1.91
N THR A 16 -11.86 13.70 -1.40
CA THR A 16 -10.83 13.34 -0.42
C THR A 16 -11.47 12.84 0.87
N GLY A 17 -12.53 13.49 1.36
CA GLY A 17 -13.29 13.04 2.53
C GLY A 17 -13.86 11.63 2.40
N TYR A 18 -14.38 11.25 1.24
CA TYR A 18 -14.84 9.88 0.99
C TYR A 18 -13.69 8.85 1.03
N LEU A 19 -12.56 9.17 0.42
CA LEU A 19 -11.40 8.27 0.44
C LEU A 19 -10.82 8.12 1.84
N LEU A 20 -10.77 9.21 2.61
CA LEU A 20 -10.28 9.22 3.99
C LEU A 20 -11.21 8.45 4.92
N GLY A 21 -12.51 8.73 4.85
CA GLY A 21 -13.51 7.99 5.63
C GLY A 21 -13.48 6.49 5.30
N GLY A 22 -13.35 6.15 4.00
CA GLY A 22 -13.19 4.76 3.56
C GLY A 22 -11.93 4.09 4.14
N LYS A 23 -10.78 4.76 4.06
CA LYS A 23 -9.51 4.24 4.62
C LYS A 23 -9.57 4.12 6.15
N GLY A 24 -10.11 5.11 6.85
CA GLY A 24 -10.28 5.08 8.30
C GLY A 24 -11.16 3.91 8.74
N MET A 25 -12.31 3.74 8.08
CA MET A 25 -13.20 2.61 8.35
C MET A 25 -12.54 1.27 8.03
N ALA A 26 -11.83 1.16 6.89
CA ALA A 26 -11.07 -0.04 6.55
C ALA A 26 -10.01 -0.36 7.60
N GLY A 27 -9.33 0.65 8.14
CA GLY A 27 -8.37 0.50 9.24
C GLY A 27 -9.02 -0.06 10.51
N VAL A 28 -10.16 0.50 10.94
CA VAL A 28 -10.90 0.02 12.11
C VAL A 28 -11.38 -1.42 11.90
N LEU A 29 -11.98 -1.73 10.76
CA LEU A 29 -12.43 -3.09 10.43
C LEU A 29 -11.26 -4.08 10.39
N GLY A 30 -10.13 -3.67 9.79
CA GLY A 30 -8.91 -4.48 9.74
C GLY A 30 -8.35 -4.76 11.13
N PHE A 31 -8.32 -3.74 11.98
CA PHE A 31 -7.87 -3.86 13.37
C PHE A 31 -8.75 -4.83 14.18
N LEU A 32 -10.08 -4.68 14.11
CA LEU A 32 -11.02 -5.59 14.75
C LEU A 32 -10.87 -7.02 14.25
N THR A 33 -10.74 -7.20 12.93
CA THR A 33 -10.52 -8.51 12.31
C THR A 33 -9.25 -9.16 12.85
N THR A 34 -8.14 -8.41 12.90
CA THR A 34 -6.86 -8.91 13.42
C THR A 34 -6.98 -9.38 14.87
N ALA A 35 -7.60 -8.56 15.74
CA ALA A 35 -7.80 -8.90 17.14
C ALA A 35 -8.61 -10.20 17.30
N LEU A 36 -9.68 -10.36 16.54
CA LEU A 36 -10.55 -11.53 16.61
C LEU A 36 -9.85 -12.79 16.06
N VAL A 37 -9.10 -12.67 14.97
CA VAL A 37 -8.37 -13.81 14.37
C VAL A 37 -7.23 -14.28 15.27
N VAL A 38 -6.48 -13.35 15.88
CA VAL A 38 -5.42 -13.71 16.83
C VAL A 38 -6.01 -14.45 18.05
N ARG A 39 -7.18 -14.04 18.54
CA ARG A 39 -7.89 -14.75 19.62
C ARG A 39 -8.39 -16.13 19.19
N ALA A 40 -8.81 -16.29 17.93
CA ALA A 40 -9.34 -17.55 17.41
C ALA A 40 -8.23 -18.59 17.13
N LEU A 41 -7.17 -18.15 16.48
CA LEU A 41 -6.11 -19.03 15.97
C LEU A 41 -4.86 -19.08 16.86
N GLY A 42 -4.66 -18.07 17.71
CA GLY A 42 -3.37 -17.83 18.34
C GLY A 42 -2.36 -17.20 17.38
N LEU A 43 -1.23 -16.75 17.96
CA LEU A 43 -0.20 -16.01 17.22
C LEU A 43 0.50 -16.83 16.14
N GLU A 44 0.73 -18.11 16.38
CA GLU A 44 1.46 -18.98 15.45
C GLU A 44 0.66 -19.23 14.17
N GLN A 45 -0.59 -19.65 14.30
CA GLN A 45 -1.44 -19.91 13.12
C GLN A 45 -1.82 -18.61 12.40
N TYR A 46 -2.06 -17.52 13.14
CA TYR A 46 -2.25 -16.21 12.51
C TYR A 46 -1.00 -15.75 11.76
N GLY A 47 0.19 -15.98 12.33
CA GLY A 47 1.44 -15.69 11.66
C GLY A 47 1.62 -16.50 10.36
N ALA A 48 1.25 -17.78 10.36
CA ALA A 48 1.25 -18.60 9.14
C ALA A 48 0.30 -18.03 8.08
N LEU A 49 -0.93 -17.66 8.46
CA LEU A 49 -1.90 -17.01 7.56
C LEU A 49 -1.35 -15.70 6.98
N LEU A 50 -0.70 -14.90 7.83
CA LEU A 50 -0.10 -13.62 7.45
C LEU A 50 1.06 -13.81 6.46
N LEU A 51 1.95 -14.80 6.70
CA LEU A 51 3.06 -15.11 5.81
C LEU A 51 2.56 -15.59 4.44
N ILE A 52 1.55 -16.47 4.40
CA ILE A 52 0.92 -16.94 3.16
C ILE A 52 0.33 -15.76 2.39
N HIS A 53 -0.42 -14.89 3.07
CA HIS A 53 -1.02 -13.69 2.44
C HIS A 53 0.05 -12.68 1.98
N SER A 54 1.11 -12.48 2.76
CA SER A 54 2.21 -11.58 2.41
C SER A 54 3.00 -12.10 1.20
N CYS A 55 3.19 -13.42 1.10
CA CYS A 55 3.80 -14.07 -0.04
C CYS A 55 2.96 -13.81 -1.32
N ALA A 56 1.67 -14.12 -1.30
CA ALA A 56 0.75 -13.85 -2.40
C ALA A 56 0.74 -12.36 -2.80
N SER A 57 0.67 -11.47 -1.80
CA SER A 57 0.70 -10.02 -2.02
C SER A 57 2.01 -9.54 -2.64
N SER A 58 3.16 -10.13 -2.27
CA SER A 58 4.47 -9.78 -2.83
C SER A 58 4.53 -10.07 -4.33
N PHE A 59 4.07 -11.24 -4.75
CA PHE A 59 3.99 -11.60 -6.17
C PHE A 59 3.00 -10.74 -6.93
N SER A 60 1.82 -10.46 -6.34
CA SER A 60 0.85 -9.53 -6.93
C SER A 60 1.45 -8.15 -7.18
N VAL A 61 2.14 -7.59 -6.19
CA VAL A 61 2.74 -6.25 -6.31
C VAL A 61 3.90 -6.24 -7.30
N ALA A 62 4.74 -7.28 -7.33
CA ALA A 62 5.88 -7.39 -8.23
C ALA A 62 5.46 -7.39 -9.71
N THR A 63 4.30 -7.96 -10.02
CA THR A 63 3.80 -8.10 -11.40
C THR A 63 2.69 -7.12 -11.76
N ARG A 64 2.28 -6.26 -10.82
CA ARG A 64 1.19 -5.30 -11.01
C ARG A 64 1.61 -4.15 -11.89
N PHE A 65 0.94 -4.01 -13.03
CA PHE A 65 0.99 -2.79 -13.81
C PHE A 65 0.10 -1.71 -13.18
N GLN A 66 0.62 -0.47 -13.11
CA GLN A 66 -0.15 0.68 -12.61
C GLN A 66 -1.05 1.25 -13.71
N SER A 67 -1.91 0.42 -14.29
CA SER A 67 -2.73 0.72 -15.47
C SER A 67 -3.70 1.89 -15.29
N TRP A 68 -4.03 2.25 -14.04
CA TRP A 68 -4.83 3.45 -13.74
C TRP A 68 -4.13 4.77 -14.13
N GLN A 69 -2.78 4.80 -14.11
CA GLN A 69 -2.03 6.02 -14.43
C GLN A 69 -2.08 6.36 -15.92
N PRO A 70 -1.72 5.45 -16.85
CA PRO A 70 -1.91 5.71 -18.28
C PRO A 70 -3.39 5.92 -18.64
N LEU A 71 -4.32 5.23 -17.96
CA LEU A 71 -5.75 5.45 -18.18
C LEU A 71 -6.18 6.88 -17.81
N LEU A 72 -5.67 7.46 -16.73
CA LEU A 72 -5.93 8.86 -16.40
C LEU A 72 -5.17 9.83 -17.31
N HIS A 73 -3.89 9.56 -17.59
CA HIS A 73 -3.03 10.45 -18.35
C HIS A 73 -3.54 10.66 -19.79
N PHE A 74 -3.76 9.57 -20.51
CA PHE A 74 -4.26 9.62 -21.90
C PHE A 74 -5.79 9.69 -21.97
N GLY A 75 -6.47 9.04 -21.03
CA GLY A 75 -7.93 8.90 -21.03
C GLY A 75 -8.67 10.19 -20.74
N ASN A 76 -8.16 11.09 -19.88
CA ASN A 76 -8.82 12.37 -19.60
C ASN A 76 -9.06 13.20 -20.87
N ALA A 77 -8.05 13.33 -21.74
CA ALA A 77 -8.17 14.09 -22.98
C ALA A 77 -9.14 13.45 -23.97
N LEU A 78 -9.08 12.11 -24.13
CA LEU A 78 -9.96 11.35 -25.01
C LEU A 78 -11.41 11.40 -24.52
N PHE A 79 -11.60 11.31 -23.22
CA PHE A 79 -12.91 11.38 -22.58
C PHE A 79 -13.54 12.75 -22.77
N ALA A 80 -12.76 13.83 -22.58
CA ALA A 80 -13.21 15.20 -22.76
C ALA A 80 -13.56 15.53 -24.23
N ARG A 81 -12.83 14.94 -25.19
CA ARG A 81 -13.07 15.13 -26.65
C ARG A 81 -14.14 14.20 -27.22
N GLY A 82 -14.66 13.24 -26.44
CA GLY A 82 -15.65 12.27 -26.91
C GLY A 82 -15.11 11.23 -27.90
N GLU A 83 -13.78 11.01 -27.95
CA GLU A 83 -13.12 10.03 -28.84
C GLU A 83 -13.35 8.60 -28.36
N GLN A 84 -14.56 8.07 -28.52
CA GLN A 84 -15.03 6.79 -27.95
C GLN A 84 -14.13 5.61 -28.35
N THR A 85 -13.82 5.45 -29.63
CA THR A 85 -13.07 4.28 -30.14
C THR A 85 -11.67 4.22 -29.56
N ARG A 86 -10.95 5.35 -29.51
CA ARG A 86 -9.60 5.42 -28.95
C ARG A 86 -9.62 5.21 -27.43
N PHE A 87 -10.61 5.76 -26.73
CA PHE A 87 -10.76 5.53 -25.29
C PHE A 87 -11.07 4.08 -24.97
N GLN A 88 -11.95 3.43 -25.74
CA GLN A 88 -12.23 2.01 -25.57
C GLN A 88 -11.00 1.12 -25.83
N THR A 89 -10.16 1.47 -26.82
CA THR A 89 -8.91 0.78 -27.09
C THR A 89 -7.92 0.94 -25.94
N LEU A 90 -7.79 2.13 -25.36
CA LEU A 90 -6.98 2.39 -24.17
C LEU A 90 -7.46 1.56 -22.98
N LEU A 91 -8.77 1.52 -22.73
CA LEU A 91 -9.36 0.75 -21.64
C LEU A 91 -9.08 -0.76 -21.79
N ARG A 92 -9.24 -1.32 -23.01
CA ARG A 92 -8.89 -2.72 -23.29
C ARG A 92 -7.42 -3.00 -23.00
N HIS A 93 -6.53 -2.10 -23.43
CA HIS A 93 -5.09 -2.21 -23.15
C HIS A 93 -4.81 -2.26 -21.65
N CYS A 94 -5.43 -1.38 -20.84
CA CYS A 94 -5.29 -1.37 -19.40
C CYS A 94 -5.84 -2.64 -18.72
N ILE A 95 -7.00 -3.13 -19.14
CA ILE A 95 -7.57 -4.38 -18.62
C ILE A 95 -6.66 -5.56 -18.93
N MET A 96 -6.11 -5.61 -20.14
CA MET A 96 -5.22 -6.68 -20.56
C MET A 96 -3.88 -6.65 -19.80
N LEU A 97 -3.32 -5.46 -19.54
CA LEU A 97 -2.12 -5.34 -18.71
C LEU A 97 -2.36 -5.87 -17.30
N ASP A 98 -3.51 -5.53 -16.69
CA ASP A 98 -3.86 -6.04 -15.36
C ASP A 98 -4.06 -7.56 -15.37
N ALA A 99 -4.69 -8.11 -16.40
CA ALA A 99 -4.88 -9.56 -16.55
C ALA A 99 -3.53 -10.29 -16.75
N LEU A 100 -2.64 -9.75 -17.60
CA LEU A 100 -1.30 -10.31 -17.80
C LEU A 100 -0.48 -10.26 -16.51
N GLY A 101 -0.49 -9.14 -15.80
CA GLY A 101 0.20 -9.01 -14.52
C GLY A 101 -0.34 -9.98 -13.47
N ALA A 102 -1.67 -10.12 -13.37
CA ALA A 102 -2.33 -11.06 -12.46
C ALA A 102 -1.96 -12.52 -12.77
N THR A 103 -2.01 -12.90 -14.06
CA THR A 103 -1.66 -14.26 -14.50
C THR A 103 -0.17 -14.55 -14.26
N ALA A 104 0.73 -13.65 -14.67
CA ALA A 104 2.16 -13.81 -14.45
C ALA A 104 2.48 -13.90 -12.94
N GLY A 105 1.86 -13.03 -12.12
CA GLY A 105 2.02 -13.06 -10.67
C GLY A 105 1.54 -14.37 -10.04
N THR A 106 0.43 -14.91 -10.52
CA THR A 106 -0.09 -16.20 -10.04
C THR A 106 0.85 -17.34 -10.40
N ILE A 107 1.33 -17.41 -11.64
CA ILE A 107 2.29 -18.43 -12.06
C ILE A 107 3.57 -18.35 -11.21
N LEU A 108 4.12 -17.15 -11.05
CA LEU A 108 5.31 -16.95 -10.23
C LEU A 108 5.07 -17.29 -8.75
N ALA A 109 3.88 -16.99 -8.21
CA ALA A 109 3.52 -17.34 -6.84
C ALA A 109 3.39 -18.86 -6.66
N LEU A 110 2.76 -19.56 -7.59
CA LEU A 110 2.64 -21.02 -7.55
C LEU A 110 4.01 -21.69 -7.64
N VAL A 111 4.84 -21.30 -8.61
CA VAL A 111 6.21 -21.81 -8.76
C VAL A 111 7.06 -21.46 -7.53
N GLY A 112 6.99 -20.21 -7.06
CA GLY A 112 7.74 -19.75 -5.90
C GLY A 112 7.41 -20.52 -4.62
N VAL A 113 6.13 -20.78 -4.35
CA VAL A 113 5.71 -21.56 -3.18
C VAL A 113 6.03 -23.04 -3.35
N ALA A 114 5.88 -23.59 -4.54
CA ALA A 114 6.23 -25.00 -4.78
C ALA A 114 7.74 -25.26 -4.58
N THR A 115 8.61 -24.32 -4.98
CA THR A 115 10.07 -24.47 -4.90
C THR A 115 10.64 -24.01 -3.56
N PHE A 116 10.18 -22.90 -3.01
CA PHE A 116 10.76 -22.21 -1.84
C PHE A 116 9.89 -22.24 -0.59
N GLY A 117 8.69 -22.88 -0.62
CA GLY A 117 7.77 -22.92 0.51
C GLY A 117 8.38 -23.51 1.79
N HIS A 118 9.34 -24.41 1.67
CA HIS A 118 10.07 -25.01 2.78
C HIS A 118 10.93 -24.00 3.58
N ILE A 119 11.37 -22.90 2.95
CA ILE A 119 12.16 -21.85 3.62
C ILE A 119 11.36 -21.15 4.71
N PHE A 120 10.02 -21.07 4.54
CA PHE A 120 9.12 -20.46 5.53
C PHE A 120 8.70 -21.42 6.65
N GLY A 121 9.27 -22.63 6.69
CA GLY A 121 8.96 -23.65 7.70
C GLY A 121 7.54 -24.22 7.58
N TRP A 122 6.89 -24.08 6.41
CA TRP A 122 5.55 -24.62 6.20
C TRP A 122 5.59 -26.15 6.17
N SER A 123 4.75 -26.77 7.01
CA SER A 123 4.57 -28.22 6.97
C SER A 123 3.91 -28.66 5.65
N ALA A 124 4.06 -29.93 5.28
CA ALA A 124 3.38 -30.50 4.12
C ALA A 124 1.84 -30.30 4.17
N ALA A 125 1.27 -30.29 5.37
CA ALA A 125 -0.15 -30.01 5.58
C ALA A 125 -0.54 -28.54 5.27
N THR A 126 0.39 -27.59 5.42
CA THR A 126 0.15 -26.16 5.16
C THR A 126 0.46 -25.79 3.70
N GLN A 127 1.41 -26.49 3.06
CA GLN A 127 1.88 -26.18 1.71
C GLN A 127 0.78 -26.35 0.66
N GLY A 128 -0.04 -27.41 0.74
CA GLY A 128 -1.16 -27.62 -0.18
C GLY A 128 -2.17 -26.48 -0.14
N PRO A 129 -2.77 -26.14 1.01
CA PRO A 129 -3.63 -24.98 1.14
C PRO A 129 -2.98 -23.66 0.74
N ALA A 130 -1.67 -23.47 1.02
CA ALA A 130 -0.94 -22.27 0.60
C ALA A 130 -0.87 -22.16 -0.93
N LEU A 131 -0.62 -23.25 -1.66
CA LEU A 131 -0.64 -23.27 -3.13
C LEU A 131 -2.02 -22.85 -3.68
N ILE A 132 -3.11 -23.40 -3.11
CA ILE A 132 -4.47 -22.99 -3.49
C ILE A 132 -4.64 -21.48 -3.24
N TYR A 133 -4.16 -20.99 -2.09
CA TYR A 133 -4.24 -19.57 -1.75
C TYR A 133 -3.50 -18.66 -2.74
N MET A 134 -2.39 -19.11 -3.38
CA MET A 134 -1.67 -18.32 -4.38
C MET A 134 -2.54 -17.96 -5.59
N THR A 135 -3.57 -18.73 -5.90
CA THR A 135 -4.51 -18.37 -6.97
C THR A 135 -5.30 -17.09 -6.69
N SER A 136 -5.34 -16.62 -5.42
CA SER A 136 -5.93 -15.32 -5.06
C SER A 136 -5.24 -14.13 -5.72
N VAL A 137 -3.98 -14.30 -6.16
CA VAL A 137 -3.21 -13.26 -6.88
C VAL A 137 -3.92 -12.80 -8.15
N LEU A 138 -4.67 -13.70 -8.82
CA LEU A 138 -5.52 -13.36 -9.97
C LEU A 138 -6.52 -12.23 -9.67
N PHE A 139 -7.00 -12.17 -8.44
CA PHE A 139 -8.03 -11.23 -8.01
C PHE A 139 -7.47 -10.01 -7.26
N MET A 140 -6.15 -9.89 -7.11
CA MET A 140 -5.53 -8.76 -6.41
C MET A 140 -5.29 -7.54 -7.30
N ASN A 141 -5.39 -7.68 -8.63
CA ASN A 141 -5.12 -6.60 -9.58
C ASN A 141 -6.43 -5.97 -10.10
N THR A 142 -6.72 -4.74 -9.67
CA THR A 142 -7.93 -3.98 -10.02
C THR A 142 -7.60 -2.55 -10.47
N CYS A 143 -6.39 -2.32 -11.01
CA CYS A 143 -5.90 -0.98 -11.31
C CYS A 143 -6.73 -0.28 -12.41
N TRP A 144 -7.17 -1.00 -13.45
CA TRP A 144 -8.05 -0.44 -14.48
C TRP A 144 -9.38 0.06 -13.90
N ALA A 145 -9.97 -0.71 -12.95
CA ALA A 145 -11.21 -0.36 -12.30
C ALA A 145 -11.08 0.94 -11.49
N LEU A 146 -9.99 1.05 -10.70
CA LEU A 146 -9.64 2.26 -9.98
C LEU A 146 -9.49 3.47 -10.92
N GLY A 147 -8.86 3.27 -12.09
CA GLY A 147 -8.70 4.30 -13.12
C GLY A 147 -10.04 4.82 -13.65
N ILE A 148 -10.98 3.93 -13.97
CA ILE A 148 -12.34 4.29 -14.42
C ILE A 148 -13.11 5.04 -13.33
N LEU A 149 -13.09 4.55 -12.10
CA LEU A 149 -13.81 5.19 -11.00
C LEU A 149 -13.28 6.61 -10.71
N ARG A 150 -11.98 6.82 -10.82
CA ARG A 150 -11.34 8.14 -10.70
C ARG A 150 -11.71 9.06 -11.88
N LEU A 151 -11.63 8.56 -13.11
CA LEU A 151 -11.97 9.31 -14.33
C LEU A 151 -13.43 9.78 -14.33
N THR A 152 -14.32 8.93 -13.83
CA THR A 152 -15.77 9.22 -13.75
C THR A 152 -16.17 9.93 -12.45
N ASN A 153 -15.21 10.36 -11.61
CA ASN A 153 -15.44 11.01 -10.31
C ASN A 153 -16.31 10.19 -9.33
N ARG A 154 -16.26 8.87 -9.40
CA ARG A 154 -17.02 7.95 -8.53
C ARG A 154 -16.24 7.52 -7.29
N PHE A 155 -15.60 8.47 -6.60
CA PHE A 155 -14.74 8.23 -5.44
C PHE A 155 -15.47 7.56 -4.27
N ARG A 156 -16.75 7.88 -4.03
CA ARG A 156 -17.57 7.22 -3.02
C ARG A 156 -17.74 5.73 -3.31
N GLN A 157 -17.98 5.36 -4.57
CA GLN A 157 -18.15 3.96 -4.97
C GLN A 157 -16.83 3.19 -4.83
N SER A 158 -15.70 3.81 -5.19
CA SER A 158 -14.38 3.23 -4.95
C SER A 158 -14.13 2.97 -3.46
N ALA A 159 -14.40 3.95 -2.60
CA ALA A 159 -14.23 3.79 -1.15
C ALA A 159 -15.10 2.67 -0.56
N LEU A 160 -16.35 2.53 -1.03
CA LEU A 160 -17.25 1.44 -0.61
C LEU A 160 -16.78 0.08 -1.14
N ALA A 161 -16.26 0.01 -2.38
CA ALA A 161 -15.73 -1.23 -2.94
C ALA A 161 -14.47 -1.69 -2.19
N ASP A 162 -13.63 -0.76 -1.76
CA ASP A 162 -12.43 -1.06 -0.95
C ASP A 162 -12.78 -1.61 0.45
N LEU A 163 -13.96 -1.24 1.01
CA LEU A 163 -14.45 -1.81 2.27
C LEU A 163 -14.87 -3.27 2.15
N ALA A 164 -15.20 -3.76 0.94
CA ALA A 164 -15.67 -5.14 0.75
C ALA A 164 -14.66 -6.19 1.26
N LEU A 165 -13.34 -5.94 1.10
CA LEU A 165 -12.29 -6.81 1.63
C LEU A 165 -12.41 -6.98 3.15
N ASN A 166 -12.40 -5.85 3.87
CA ASN A 166 -12.35 -5.84 5.32
C ASN A 166 -13.68 -6.29 5.95
N THR A 167 -14.80 -5.93 5.32
CA THR A 167 -16.13 -6.37 5.75
C THR A 167 -16.28 -7.88 5.61
N THR A 168 -15.87 -8.45 4.47
CA THR A 168 -15.90 -9.90 4.25
C THR A 168 -15.02 -10.64 5.24
N ARG A 169 -13.82 -10.13 5.50
CA ARG A 169 -12.91 -10.70 6.49
C ARG A 169 -13.47 -10.64 7.90
N LEU A 170 -14.05 -9.51 8.30
CA LEU A 170 -14.65 -9.37 9.62
C LEU A 170 -15.84 -10.33 9.80
N VAL A 171 -16.77 -10.34 8.86
CA VAL A 171 -17.95 -11.24 8.92
C VAL A 171 -17.50 -12.70 8.94
N GLY A 172 -16.59 -13.10 8.02
CA GLY A 172 -16.06 -14.45 8.00
C GLY A 172 -15.29 -14.83 9.26
N THR A 173 -14.58 -13.87 9.89
CA THR A 173 -13.90 -14.10 11.17
C THR A 173 -14.88 -14.33 12.30
N VAL A 174 -15.95 -13.55 12.39
CA VAL A 174 -17.02 -13.74 13.40
C VAL A 174 -17.68 -15.11 13.23
N LEU A 175 -17.99 -15.50 12.01
CA LEU A 175 -18.53 -16.83 11.71
C LEU A 175 -17.54 -17.94 12.07
N GLY A 176 -16.26 -17.77 11.71
CA GLY A 176 -15.20 -18.73 12.00
C GLY A 176 -14.96 -18.92 13.52
N LEU A 177 -15.11 -17.84 14.32
CA LEU A 177 -15.10 -17.92 15.77
C LEU A 177 -16.29 -18.75 16.31
N GLY A 178 -17.48 -18.47 15.84
CA GLY A 178 -18.69 -19.20 16.27
C GLY A 178 -18.69 -20.68 15.88
N LEU A 179 -18.07 -21.01 14.75
CA LEU A 179 -17.98 -22.37 14.20
C LEU A 179 -16.66 -23.08 14.55
N HIS A 180 -15.79 -22.46 15.34
CA HIS A 180 -14.48 -23.00 15.78
C HIS A 180 -13.60 -23.45 14.60
N TRP A 181 -13.53 -22.64 13.54
CA TRP A 181 -12.71 -22.96 12.37
C TRP A 181 -11.22 -22.93 12.71
N HIS A 182 -10.49 -23.81 12.06
CA HIS A 182 -9.02 -23.83 12.07
C HIS A 182 -8.43 -22.94 10.96
N LEU A 183 -7.11 -22.91 10.84
CA LEU A 183 -6.36 -22.12 9.86
C LEU A 183 -6.94 -22.19 8.44
N GLY A 184 -7.33 -23.39 7.97
CA GLY A 184 -7.90 -23.56 6.63
C GLY A 184 -9.19 -22.74 6.39
N GLY A 185 -10.10 -22.68 7.37
CA GLY A 185 -11.32 -21.87 7.28
C GLY A 185 -11.01 -20.37 7.18
N PHE A 186 -10.04 -19.88 7.95
CA PHE A 186 -9.60 -18.49 7.86
C PHE A 186 -8.86 -18.19 6.56
N MET A 187 -8.12 -19.14 5.98
CA MET A 187 -7.53 -18.98 4.64
C MET A 187 -8.63 -18.80 3.58
N VAL A 188 -9.72 -19.56 3.66
CA VAL A 188 -10.89 -19.38 2.76
C VAL A 188 -11.50 -17.99 2.95
N VAL A 189 -11.68 -17.51 4.19
CA VAL A 189 -12.20 -16.16 4.47
C VAL A 189 -11.30 -15.08 3.85
N TRP A 190 -9.96 -15.21 3.97
CA TRP A 190 -9.00 -14.29 3.37
C TRP A 190 -9.06 -14.30 1.85
N TYR A 191 -9.18 -15.50 1.26
CA TYR A 191 -9.36 -15.67 -0.17
C TYR A 191 -10.65 -15.01 -0.66
N LEU A 192 -11.79 -15.32 -0.02
CA LEU A 192 -13.08 -14.72 -0.33
C LEU A 192 -13.07 -13.19 -0.19
N GLY A 193 -12.37 -12.65 0.83
CA GLY A 193 -12.19 -11.22 0.97
C GLY A 193 -11.54 -10.58 -0.25
N VAL A 194 -10.49 -11.21 -0.81
CA VAL A 194 -9.83 -10.75 -2.03
C VAL A 194 -10.78 -10.82 -3.23
N VAL A 195 -11.50 -11.92 -3.41
CA VAL A 195 -12.48 -12.09 -4.50
C VAL A 195 -13.62 -11.07 -4.40
N MET A 196 -14.15 -10.84 -3.20
CA MET A 196 -15.21 -9.85 -2.98
C MET A 196 -14.73 -8.43 -3.25
N SER A 197 -13.50 -8.09 -2.88
CA SER A 197 -12.91 -6.79 -3.23
C SER A 197 -12.75 -6.64 -4.75
N PHE A 198 -12.26 -7.68 -5.43
CA PHE A 198 -12.14 -7.69 -6.89
C PHE A 198 -13.50 -7.49 -7.56
N THR A 199 -14.51 -8.29 -7.19
CA THR A 199 -15.86 -8.22 -7.78
C THR A 199 -16.53 -6.89 -7.50
N ALA A 200 -16.35 -6.32 -6.30
CA ALA A 200 -16.88 -5.01 -5.94
C ALA A 200 -16.22 -3.88 -6.77
N ASN A 201 -14.88 -3.87 -6.88
CA ASN A 201 -14.17 -2.86 -7.66
C ASN A 201 -14.46 -2.98 -9.16
N CYS A 202 -14.35 -4.17 -9.74
CA CYS A 202 -14.63 -4.40 -11.16
C CYS A 202 -16.11 -4.21 -11.50
N GLY A 203 -17.02 -4.63 -10.63
CA GLY A 203 -18.48 -4.46 -10.82
C GLY A 203 -18.90 -3.00 -10.79
N THR A 204 -18.40 -2.22 -9.84
CA THR A 204 -18.69 -0.78 -9.77
C THR A 204 -18.06 -0.01 -10.94
N ALA A 205 -16.85 -0.38 -11.37
CA ALA A 205 -16.22 0.18 -12.56
C ALA A 205 -16.99 -0.18 -13.82
N TRP A 206 -17.43 -1.44 -13.96
CA TRP A 206 -18.24 -1.89 -15.09
C TRP A 206 -19.60 -1.19 -15.16
N ALA A 207 -20.26 -1.00 -14.01
CA ALA A 207 -21.48 -0.20 -13.95
C ALA A 207 -21.21 1.25 -14.36
N ALA A 208 -20.07 1.83 -13.97
CA ALA A 208 -19.66 3.17 -14.41
C ALA A 208 -19.47 3.24 -15.94
N VAL A 209 -18.84 2.22 -16.53
CA VAL A 209 -18.64 2.10 -17.99
C VAL A 209 -19.98 2.08 -18.73
N ARG A 210 -20.93 1.27 -18.27
CA ARG A 210 -22.25 1.13 -18.92
C ARG A 210 -23.07 2.43 -18.90
N HIS A 211 -22.96 3.22 -17.83
CA HIS A 211 -23.70 4.47 -17.68
C HIS A 211 -23.02 5.67 -18.33
N THR A 212 -21.81 5.50 -18.87
CA THR A 212 -21.06 6.60 -19.50
C THR A 212 -21.24 6.57 -21.01
N ALA A 213 -21.67 7.68 -21.61
CA ALA A 213 -21.93 7.78 -23.04
C ALA A 213 -20.71 7.38 -23.90
N SER A 214 -19.51 7.77 -23.51
CA SER A 214 -18.25 7.45 -24.21
C SER A 214 -17.88 5.96 -24.19
N LEU A 215 -18.56 5.14 -23.41
CA LEU A 215 -18.29 3.71 -23.24
C LEU A 215 -19.47 2.84 -23.69
N ARG A 216 -20.51 3.41 -24.24
CA ARG A 216 -21.61 2.65 -24.84
C ARG A 216 -21.08 1.72 -25.93
N GLY A 217 -21.54 0.46 -25.92
CA GLY A 217 -21.08 -0.54 -26.88
C GLY A 217 -19.67 -1.07 -26.64
N PHE A 218 -19.06 -0.82 -25.49
CA PHE A 218 -17.74 -1.39 -25.13
C PHE A 218 -17.81 -2.93 -25.16
N ARG A 219 -16.91 -3.50 -25.98
CA ARG A 219 -16.69 -4.96 -26.04
C ARG A 219 -15.30 -5.25 -25.47
N LEU A 220 -15.23 -6.22 -24.56
CA LEU A 220 -13.96 -6.59 -23.92
C LEU A 220 -12.98 -7.17 -24.95
N PHE A 221 -13.47 -8.00 -25.86
CA PHE A 221 -12.69 -8.58 -26.93
C PHE A 221 -12.67 -7.64 -28.16
N GLY A 222 -11.48 -7.22 -28.55
CA GLY A 222 -11.22 -6.30 -29.67
C GLY A 222 -9.76 -5.91 -29.74
N PRO A 223 -9.32 -5.14 -30.75
CA PRO A 223 -7.91 -4.77 -30.91
C PRO A 223 -7.45 -3.90 -29.74
N ALA A 224 -6.63 -4.48 -28.86
CA ALA A 224 -6.06 -3.81 -27.70
C ALA A 224 -4.58 -3.41 -27.92
N TRP A 225 -3.89 -4.12 -28.80
CA TRP A 225 -2.44 -3.97 -29.02
C TRP A 225 -2.06 -2.83 -29.97
N ARG A 226 -2.96 -2.40 -30.83
CA ARG A 226 -2.73 -1.28 -31.74
C ARG A 226 -3.04 0.04 -31.06
N THR A 227 -2.21 0.41 -30.09
CA THR A 227 -2.34 1.70 -29.40
C THR A 227 -1.32 2.67 -29.97
N ASP A 228 -1.79 3.72 -30.65
CA ASP A 228 -1.00 4.88 -31.10
C ASP A 228 -0.66 5.85 -29.96
N PHE A 229 -0.55 5.35 -28.72
CA PHE A 229 -0.23 6.19 -27.56
C PHE A 229 1.29 6.24 -27.38
N HIS A 230 1.93 7.24 -27.97
CA HIS A 230 3.37 7.46 -27.79
C HIS A 230 3.72 7.58 -26.30
N GLY A 231 4.64 6.74 -25.85
CA GLY A 231 5.13 6.76 -24.47
C GLY A 231 4.31 5.99 -23.44
N ILE A 232 3.21 5.30 -23.80
CA ILE A 232 2.40 4.53 -22.86
C ILE A 232 3.22 3.46 -22.11
N TRP A 233 4.08 2.73 -22.80
CA TRP A 233 4.94 1.72 -22.21
C TRP A 233 5.96 2.33 -21.25
N ARG A 234 6.59 3.45 -21.63
CA ARG A 234 7.55 4.15 -20.78
C ARG A 234 6.87 4.64 -19.49
N LEU A 235 5.68 5.22 -19.61
CA LEU A 235 4.90 5.66 -18.45
C LEU A 235 4.51 4.47 -17.57
N THR A 236 3.94 3.42 -18.16
CA THR A 236 3.47 2.24 -17.42
C THR A 236 4.61 1.54 -16.70
N LEU A 237 5.72 1.26 -17.37
CA LEU A 237 6.85 0.55 -16.78
C LEU A 237 7.55 1.37 -15.70
N SER A 238 7.76 2.67 -15.92
CA SER A 238 8.38 3.54 -14.91
C SER A 238 7.54 3.68 -13.65
N THR A 239 6.23 3.87 -13.81
CA THR A 239 5.32 4.01 -12.66
C THR A 239 5.11 2.69 -11.93
N SER A 240 5.00 1.57 -12.67
CA SER A 240 4.85 0.24 -12.08
C SER A 240 6.12 -0.17 -11.33
N GLY A 241 7.31 0.05 -11.90
CA GLY A 241 8.58 -0.28 -11.26
C GLY A 241 8.79 0.47 -9.95
N ASN A 242 8.51 1.77 -9.92
CA ASN A 242 8.63 2.57 -8.70
C ASN A 242 7.66 2.11 -7.60
N GLN A 243 6.40 1.86 -7.96
CA GLN A 243 5.40 1.37 -7.01
C GLN A 243 5.70 -0.06 -6.52
N ALA A 244 6.13 -0.94 -7.43
CA ALA A 244 6.52 -2.29 -7.08
C ALA A 244 7.66 -2.30 -6.06
N LEU A 245 8.72 -1.52 -6.29
CA LEU A 245 9.85 -1.41 -5.37
C LEU A 245 9.42 -0.94 -3.98
N SER A 246 8.60 0.11 -3.93
CA SER A 246 8.11 0.66 -2.64
C SER A 246 7.26 -0.35 -1.86
N ALA A 247 6.31 -1.00 -2.54
CA ALA A 247 5.41 -1.93 -1.89
C ALA A 247 6.01 -3.31 -1.60
N LEU A 248 6.97 -3.77 -2.42
CA LEU A 248 7.72 -5.00 -2.16
C LEU A 248 8.53 -4.90 -0.88
N THR A 249 9.20 -3.76 -0.63
CA THR A 249 10.02 -3.58 0.56
C THR A 249 9.23 -3.91 1.83
N SER A 250 8.03 -3.35 2.00
CA SER A 250 7.21 -3.61 3.19
C SER A 250 6.70 -5.05 3.30
N ARG A 251 6.38 -5.71 2.18
CA ARG A 251 5.89 -7.09 2.17
C ARG A 251 7.00 -8.10 2.40
N VAL A 252 8.15 -7.89 1.75
CA VAL A 252 9.33 -8.75 1.90
C VAL A 252 9.90 -8.67 3.31
N THR A 253 9.82 -7.52 3.98
CA THR A 253 10.23 -7.39 5.39
C THR A 253 9.51 -8.41 6.28
N VAL A 254 8.19 -8.54 6.19
CA VAL A 254 7.41 -9.51 6.98
C VAL A 254 7.83 -10.95 6.67
N LEU A 255 8.08 -11.26 5.39
CA LEU A 255 8.54 -12.60 4.97
C LEU A 255 9.93 -12.91 5.52
N ILE A 256 10.85 -11.95 5.49
CA ILE A 256 12.21 -12.10 6.05
C ILE A 256 12.15 -12.32 7.56
N VAL A 257 11.32 -11.56 8.28
CA VAL A 257 11.13 -11.76 9.73
C VAL A 257 10.62 -13.16 10.00
N GLY A 258 9.62 -13.64 9.25
CA GLY A 258 9.09 -14.99 9.39
C GLY A 258 10.13 -16.09 9.08
N ALA A 259 10.92 -15.91 8.02
CA ALA A 259 11.97 -16.85 7.64
C ALA A 259 13.17 -16.85 8.59
N ALA A 260 13.50 -15.68 9.18
CA ALA A 260 14.60 -15.54 10.10
C ALA A 260 14.27 -16.05 11.52
N THR A 261 13.01 -16.02 11.92
CA THR A 261 12.53 -16.34 13.27
C THR A 261 11.46 -17.44 13.24
N ASN A 262 10.20 -17.06 13.31
CA ASN A 262 9.06 -17.97 13.25
C ASN A 262 7.78 -17.19 12.85
N PRO A 263 6.66 -17.87 12.51
CA PRO A 263 5.42 -17.22 12.12
C PRO A 263 4.82 -16.31 13.20
N ALA A 264 4.93 -16.68 14.48
CA ALA A 264 4.42 -15.88 15.59
C ALA A 264 5.18 -14.54 15.69
N ALA A 265 6.50 -14.55 15.51
CA ALA A 265 7.31 -13.35 15.48
C ALA A 265 6.93 -12.42 14.31
N ALA A 266 6.67 -12.98 13.12
CA ALA A 266 6.18 -12.22 11.96
C ALA A 266 4.82 -11.57 12.23
N ALA A 267 3.92 -12.27 12.95
CA ALA A 267 2.64 -11.72 13.38
C ALA A 267 2.81 -10.54 14.33
N ILE A 268 3.63 -10.70 15.38
CA ILE A 268 3.92 -9.63 16.36
C ILE A 268 4.50 -8.41 15.63
N TYR A 269 5.52 -8.61 14.79
CA TYR A 269 6.13 -7.54 14.01
C TYR A 269 5.10 -6.81 13.14
N SER A 270 4.33 -7.57 12.35
CA SER A 270 3.37 -6.99 11.41
C SER A 270 2.24 -6.24 12.09
N VAL A 271 1.67 -6.78 13.18
CA VAL A 271 0.61 -6.10 13.93
C VAL A 271 1.15 -4.82 14.57
N THR A 272 2.35 -4.88 15.18
CA THR A 272 2.99 -3.70 15.74
C THR A 272 3.24 -2.65 14.69
N TRP A 273 3.79 -3.03 13.53
CA TRP A 273 4.02 -2.12 12.42
C TRP A 273 2.72 -1.46 11.94
N HIS A 274 1.63 -2.22 11.75
CA HIS A 274 0.34 -1.66 11.34
C HIS A 274 -0.24 -0.67 12.33
N VAL A 275 -0.04 -0.90 13.63
CA VAL A 275 -0.45 0.06 14.68
C VAL A 275 0.37 1.35 14.57
N CYS A 276 1.69 1.24 14.42
CA CYS A 276 2.59 2.39 14.29
C CYS A 276 2.33 3.17 12.98
N ASP A 277 2.13 2.48 11.85
CA ASP A 277 1.83 3.10 10.55
C ASP A 277 0.48 3.81 10.57
N ALA A 278 -0.53 3.26 11.27
CA ALA A 278 -1.82 3.91 11.42
C ALA A 278 -1.72 5.28 12.11
N LEU A 279 -0.79 5.44 13.04
CA LEU A 279 -0.50 6.73 13.66
C LEU A 279 0.12 7.73 12.65
N ALA A 280 0.85 7.26 11.65
CA ALA A 280 1.48 8.10 10.62
C ALA A 280 0.53 8.47 9.46
N GLN A 281 -0.56 7.75 9.25
CA GLN A 281 -1.51 7.94 8.14
C GLN A 281 -2.03 9.38 7.96
N PRO A 282 -2.41 10.13 9.03
CA PRO A 282 -2.93 11.49 8.86
C PRO A 282 -1.98 12.44 8.13
N ALA A 283 -0.67 12.27 8.30
CA ALA A 283 0.30 13.15 7.67
C ALA A 283 0.56 12.84 6.18
N GLN A 284 0.31 11.61 5.74
CA GLN A 284 0.37 11.26 4.32
C GLN A 284 -0.65 12.05 3.48
N LEU A 285 -1.69 12.60 4.12
CA LEU A 285 -2.69 13.46 3.50
C LEU A 285 -2.16 14.84 3.13
N LEU A 286 -1.04 15.25 3.71
CA LEU A 286 -0.41 16.54 3.40
C LEU A 286 0.26 16.53 2.01
N THR A 287 0.73 15.37 1.54
CA THR A 287 1.50 15.26 0.29
C THR A 287 0.75 15.78 -0.95
N PRO A 288 -0.53 15.41 -1.20
CA PRO A 288 -1.26 15.89 -2.37
C PRO A 288 -1.51 17.41 -2.37
N ALA A 289 -1.59 18.02 -1.18
CA ALA A 289 -1.75 19.47 -1.05
C ALA A 289 -0.43 20.23 -1.14
N LEU A 290 0.65 19.63 -0.65
CA LEU A 290 1.97 20.22 -0.57
C LEU A 290 2.65 20.33 -1.94
N TYR A 291 2.53 19.32 -2.78
CA TYR A 291 3.25 19.25 -4.05
C TYR A 291 2.91 20.38 -5.03
N PRO A 292 1.65 20.73 -5.28
CA PRO A 292 1.29 21.88 -6.13
C PRO A 292 1.78 23.22 -5.58
N GLU A 293 1.74 23.40 -4.26
CA GLU A 293 2.18 24.63 -3.59
C GLU A 293 3.70 24.82 -3.73
N LEU A 294 4.48 23.74 -3.55
CA LEU A 294 5.92 23.78 -3.74
C LEU A 294 6.32 24.08 -5.18
N ILE A 295 5.59 23.53 -6.18
CA ILE A 295 5.82 23.85 -7.60
C ILE A 295 5.55 25.33 -7.85
N HIS A 296 4.43 25.86 -7.34
CA HIS A 296 4.07 27.25 -7.51
C HIS A 296 5.12 28.21 -6.94
N LEU A 297 5.57 27.98 -5.71
CA LEU A 297 6.64 28.75 -5.06
C LEU A 297 7.97 28.65 -5.80
N ARG A 298 8.29 27.45 -6.32
CA ARG A 298 9.49 27.23 -7.15
C ARG A 298 9.43 28.06 -8.42
N ASP A 299 8.31 28.04 -9.13
CA ASP A 299 8.14 28.74 -10.42
C ASP A 299 8.14 30.27 -10.24
N GLN A 300 7.79 30.75 -9.05
CA GLN A 300 7.94 32.14 -8.64
C GLN A 300 9.36 32.50 -8.16
N GLY A 301 10.26 31.52 -7.99
CA GLY A 301 11.59 31.73 -7.43
C GLY A 301 11.61 32.05 -5.92
N ASP A 302 10.47 31.92 -5.21
CA ASP A 302 10.36 32.21 -3.77
C ASP A 302 10.90 31.09 -2.91
N ARG A 303 12.24 31.02 -2.81
CA ARG A 303 12.95 30.07 -1.94
C ARG A 303 12.63 30.30 -0.46
N ALA A 304 12.36 31.53 -0.05
CA ALA A 304 12.04 31.86 1.33
C ALA A 304 10.63 31.35 1.70
N GLY A 305 9.67 31.46 0.78
CA GLY A 305 8.32 30.86 0.91
C GLY A 305 8.37 29.36 1.03
N MET A 306 9.09 28.69 0.14
CA MET A 306 9.29 27.23 0.22
C MET A 306 9.86 26.80 1.58
N ARG A 307 10.86 27.51 2.09
CA ARG A 307 11.46 27.23 3.40
C ARG A 307 10.47 27.45 4.55
N ARG A 308 9.67 28.51 4.52
CA ARG A 308 8.64 28.78 5.54
C ARG A 308 7.58 27.69 5.59
N VAL A 309 7.11 27.26 4.42
CA VAL A 309 6.13 26.16 4.31
C VAL A 309 6.72 24.87 4.90
N MET A 310 7.92 24.49 4.48
CA MET A 310 8.59 23.29 5.01
C MET A 310 8.81 23.35 6.52
N PHE A 311 9.23 24.52 7.04
CA PHE A 311 9.44 24.69 8.48
C PHE A 311 8.16 24.52 9.29
N ARG A 312 7.04 25.10 8.84
CA ARG A 312 5.73 24.92 9.49
C ARG A 312 5.28 23.47 9.48
N ILE A 313 5.52 22.75 8.38
CA ILE A 313 5.19 21.33 8.28
C ILE A 313 6.05 20.54 9.28
N PHE A 314 7.35 20.77 9.35
CA PHE A 314 8.21 20.08 10.31
C PHE A 314 7.86 20.41 11.77
N GLN A 315 7.41 21.62 12.08
CA GLN A 315 6.89 21.95 13.40
C GLN A 315 5.63 21.14 13.73
N ALA A 316 4.67 21.06 12.80
CA ALA A 316 3.46 20.27 12.97
C ALA A 316 3.78 18.76 13.12
N LEU A 317 4.69 18.24 12.30
CA LEU A 317 5.15 16.85 12.39
C LEU A 317 5.90 16.58 13.70
N GLY A 318 6.69 17.54 14.20
CA GLY A 318 7.37 17.42 15.48
C GLY A 318 6.40 17.30 16.65
N LEU A 319 5.38 18.15 16.68
CA LEU A 319 4.30 18.07 17.70
C LEU A 319 3.56 16.73 17.60
N PHE A 320 3.22 16.31 16.39
CA PHE A 320 2.56 15.04 16.14
C PHE A 320 3.43 13.84 16.54
N SER A 321 4.74 13.90 16.30
CA SER A 321 5.69 12.84 16.70
C SER A 321 5.75 12.67 18.21
N VAL A 322 5.78 13.77 18.98
CA VAL A 322 5.74 13.72 20.43
C VAL A 322 4.42 13.09 20.90
N LEU A 323 3.28 13.51 20.33
CA LEU A 323 1.99 12.94 20.65
C LEU A 323 1.95 11.43 20.35
N ALA A 324 2.46 11.02 19.18
CA ALA A 324 2.49 9.60 18.79
C ALA A 324 3.34 8.76 19.77
N LEU A 325 4.50 9.27 20.20
CA LEU A 325 5.32 8.58 21.22
C LEU A 325 4.62 8.49 22.57
N VAL A 326 3.95 9.55 23.01
CA VAL A 326 3.17 9.54 24.26
C VAL A 326 2.01 8.54 24.16
N VAL A 327 1.27 8.52 23.07
CA VAL A 327 0.18 7.56 22.83
C VAL A 327 0.73 6.13 22.78
N ALA A 328 1.85 5.89 22.08
CA ALA A 328 2.49 4.58 22.04
C ALA A 328 2.94 4.12 23.43
N ALA A 329 3.51 5.01 24.26
CA ALA A 329 3.97 4.67 25.60
C ALA A 329 2.83 4.42 26.59
N THR A 330 1.70 5.14 26.48
CA THR A 330 0.59 5.07 27.43
C THR A 330 -0.49 4.07 27.04
N ILE A 331 -0.97 4.15 25.81
CA ILE A 331 -2.08 3.33 25.29
C ILE A 331 -1.55 2.07 24.57
N GLY A 332 -0.33 2.12 24.04
CA GLY A 332 0.28 1.02 23.31
C GLY A 332 0.29 -0.31 24.03
N PRO A 333 0.73 -0.40 25.30
CA PRO A 333 0.71 -1.65 26.07
C PRO A 333 -0.71 -2.26 26.20
N TRP A 334 -1.72 -1.43 26.39
CA TRP A 334 -3.11 -1.86 26.44
C TRP A 334 -3.58 -2.42 25.10
N ILE A 335 -3.25 -1.74 23.98
CA ILE A 335 -3.54 -2.21 22.62
C ILE A 335 -2.88 -3.56 22.37
N PHE A 336 -1.61 -3.70 22.75
CA PHE A 336 -0.83 -4.94 22.57
C PHE A 336 -1.46 -6.10 23.36
N HIS A 337 -1.75 -5.88 24.62
CA HIS A 337 -2.40 -6.89 25.46
C HIS A 337 -3.77 -7.29 24.91
N THR A 338 -4.54 -6.33 24.42
CA THR A 338 -5.90 -6.57 23.91
C THR A 338 -5.89 -7.27 22.56
N LEU A 339 -4.93 -6.92 21.66
CA LEU A 339 -4.86 -7.47 20.30
C LEU A 339 -4.14 -8.81 20.24
N LEU A 340 -2.96 -8.88 20.84
CA LEU A 340 -2.11 -10.05 20.69
C LEU A 340 -2.36 -11.10 21.77
N ALA A 341 -3.17 -10.77 22.79
CA ALA A 341 -3.42 -11.63 23.97
C ALA A 341 -2.12 -12.15 24.62
N VAL A 342 -1.00 -11.45 24.41
CA VAL A 342 0.33 -11.83 24.89
C VAL A 342 0.70 -10.93 26.05
N ARG A 343 1.06 -11.52 27.18
CA ARG A 343 1.54 -10.81 28.39
C ARG A 343 2.98 -10.28 28.27
N THR A 344 3.61 -10.36 27.09
CA THR A 344 4.96 -9.83 26.92
C THR A 344 4.91 -8.31 26.80
N ASN A 345 5.54 -7.66 27.76
CA ASN A 345 5.76 -6.20 27.78
C ASN A 345 6.84 -5.81 26.76
N ASP A 346 6.64 -6.12 25.48
CA ASP A 346 7.56 -5.68 24.41
C ASP A 346 7.32 -4.20 24.05
N LEU A 347 7.29 -3.36 25.10
CA LEU A 347 7.27 -1.91 24.96
C LEU A 347 8.46 -1.44 24.10
N ALA A 348 9.60 -2.14 24.21
CA ALA A 348 10.78 -1.84 23.41
C ALA A 348 10.52 -1.93 21.90
N LEU A 349 9.91 -3.02 21.42
CA LEU A 349 9.56 -3.19 20.01
C LEU A 349 8.59 -2.10 19.55
N LEU A 350 7.54 -1.82 20.35
CA LEU A 350 6.56 -0.79 20.03
C LEU A 350 7.21 0.59 19.90
N MET A 351 8.08 0.95 20.84
CA MET A 351 8.76 2.25 20.82
C MET A 351 9.75 2.36 19.65
N VAL A 352 10.47 1.28 19.35
CA VAL A 352 11.41 1.25 18.21
C VAL A 352 10.66 1.39 16.89
N LEU A 353 9.56 0.64 16.69
CA LEU A 353 8.76 0.73 15.46
C LEU A 353 7.96 2.04 15.38
N THR A 354 7.50 2.60 16.50
CA THR A 354 6.90 3.94 16.51
C THR A 354 7.93 5.01 16.09
N THR A 355 9.17 4.89 16.58
CA THR A 355 10.26 5.80 16.16
C THR A 355 10.57 5.64 14.67
N ALA A 356 10.58 4.40 14.15
CA ALA A 356 10.75 4.15 12.71
C ALA A 356 9.60 4.78 11.89
N ALA A 357 8.35 4.62 12.31
CA ALA A 357 7.19 5.23 11.66
C ALA A 357 7.24 6.78 11.71
N ILE A 358 7.79 7.36 12.76
CA ILE A 358 8.04 8.81 12.84
C ILE A 358 9.10 9.25 11.85
N LEU A 359 10.16 8.47 11.65
CA LEU A 359 11.18 8.80 10.64
C LEU A 359 10.60 8.75 9.23
N ASP A 360 9.79 7.72 8.91
CA ASP A 360 9.04 7.64 7.65
C ASP A 360 8.09 8.85 7.49
N LEU A 361 7.42 9.25 8.56
CA LEU A 361 6.55 10.43 8.58
C LEU A 361 7.31 11.72 8.23
N TRP A 362 8.53 11.91 8.73
CA TRP A 362 9.36 13.06 8.42
C TRP A 362 9.89 13.05 6.99
N ASP A 363 9.94 11.89 6.38
CA ASP A 363 10.30 11.69 4.99
C ASP A 363 9.21 12.15 4.00
N VAL A 364 7.93 12.06 4.40
CA VAL A 364 6.75 12.39 3.58
C VAL A 364 6.84 13.75 2.88
N PRO A 365 7.17 14.87 3.53
CA PRO A 365 7.27 16.18 2.86
C PRO A 365 8.58 16.38 2.07
N LEU A 366 9.65 15.63 2.38
CA LEU A 366 10.93 15.77 1.70
C LEU A 366 10.90 15.22 0.27
N GLU A 367 10.15 14.14 0.04
CA GLU A 367 10.02 13.53 -1.29
C GLU A 367 9.45 14.51 -2.33
N PRO A 368 8.24 15.11 -2.17
CA PRO A 368 7.71 16.05 -3.13
C PRO A 368 8.55 17.32 -3.25
N PHE A 369 9.20 17.76 -2.16
CA PHE A 369 10.13 18.91 -2.19
C PHE A 369 11.32 18.62 -3.12
N LEU A 370 12.03 17.51 -2.93
CA LEU A 370 13.19 17.16 -3.73
C LEU A 370 12.84 16.80 -5.18
N VAL A 371 11.67 16.13 -5.39
CA VAL A 371 11.15 15.85 -6.74
C VAL A 371 10.85 17.15 -7.48
N SER A 372 10.27 18.15 -6.82
CA SER A 372 10.01 19.47 -7.43
C SER A 372 11.29 20.18 -7.90
N LEU A 373 12.44 19.87 -7.27
CA LEU A 373 13.76 20.41 -7.62
C LEU A 373 14.52 19.51 -8.65
N GLY A 374 13.91 18.43 -9.15
CA GLY A 374 14.51 17.55 -10.17
C GLY A 374 15.37 16.41 -9.62
N TYR A 375 15.38 16.14 -8.31
CA TYR A 375 16.19 15.09 -7.69
C TYR A 375 15.54 13.70 -7.71
N ALA A 376 14.43 13.49 -8.44
CA ALA A 376 13.65 12.23 -8.46
C ALA A 376 14.52 10.98 -8.70
N HIS A 377 15.46 11.03 -9.65
CA HIS A 377 16.36 9.91 -9.96
C HIS A 377 17.30 9.54 -8.80
N ARG A 378 17.84 10.56 -8.09
CA ARG A 378 18.70 10.32 -6.93
C ARG A 378 17.95 9.71 -5.76
N LEU A 379 16.70 10.12 -5.55
CA LEU A 379 15.83 9.54 -4.52
C LEU A 379 15.55 8.07 -4.80
N PHE A 380 15.29 7.74 -6.05
CA PHE A 380 15.05 6.36 -6.49
C PHE A 380 16.28 5.46 -6.28
N ILE A 381 17.47 5.91 -6.71
CA ILE A 381 18.72 5.16 -6.50
C ILE A 381 19.02 5.02 -5.01
N GLY A 382 18.87 6.09 -4.22
CA GLY A 382 19.08 6.07 -2.78
C GLY A 382 18.18 5.04 -2.09
N ARG A 383 16.91 4.97 -2.48
CA ARG A 383 15.96 3.98 -1.95
C ARG A 383 16.36 2.55 -2.30
N ILE A 384 16.76 2.29 -3.55
CA ILE A 384 17.25 0.97 -3.96
C ILE A 384 18.48 0.58 -3.14
N ALA A 385 19.46 1.46 -3.04
CA ALA A 385 20.69 1.18 -2.31
C ALA A 385 20.44 0.84 -0.85
N VAL A 386 19.62 1.67 -0.16
CA VAL A 386 19.27 1.43 1.25
C VAL A 386 18.48 0.14 1.40
N THR A 387 17.48 -0.12 0.55
CA THR A 387 16.69 -1.36 0.62
C THR A 387 17.58 -2.58 0.42
N THR A 388 18.45 -2.59 -0.59
CA THR A 388 19.35 -3.72 -0.88
C THR A 388 20.33 -3.97 0.27
N LEU A 389 20.83 -2.91 0.90
CA LEU A 389 21.73 -3.01 2.05
C LEU A 389 20.99 -3.48 3.31
N CYS A 390 19.79 -2.97 3.56
CA CYS A 390 19.08 -3.23 4.81
C CYS A 390 18.39 -4.59 4.86
N LEU A 391 18.04 -5.22 3.73
CA LEU A 391 17.39 -6.55 3.75
C LEU A 391 18.30 -7.66 4.36
N PRO A 392 19.58 -7.79 4.01
CA PRO A 392 20.49 -8.73 4.70
C PRO A 392 20.69 -8.39 6.17
N VAL A 393 20.78 -7.09 6.51
CA VAL A 393 20.92 -6.61 7.89
C VAL A 393 19.67 -6.99 8.70
N LEU A 394 18.48 -6.82 8.12
CA LEU A 394 17.21 -7.24 8.72
C LEU A 394 17.22 -8.75 9.03
N TYR A 395 17.62 -9.56 8.06
CA TYR A 395 17.71 -11.02 8.28
C TYR A 395 18.70 -11.37 9.40
N GLY A 396 19.89 -10.77 9.40
CA GLY A 396 20.91 -11.01 10.41
C GLY A 396 20.47 -10.58 11.81
N LEU A 397 19.94 -9.35 11.96
CA LEU A 397 19.48 -8.85 13.25
C LEU A 397 18.24 -9.61 13.76
N ALA A 398 17.32 -10.00 12.87
CA ALA A 398 16.17 -10.81 13.22
C ALA A 398 16.58 -12.20 13.71
N ARG A 399 17.61 -12.81 13.12
CA ARG A 399 18.20 -14.08 13.60
C ARG A 399 18.85 -13.95 14.97
N LEU A 400 19.55 -12.85 15.24
CA LEU A 400 20.31 -12.65 16.49
C LEU A 400 19.39 -12.22 17.65
N TRP A 401 18.49 -11.30 17.42
CA TRP A 401 17.68 -10.64 18.47
C TRP A 401 16.17 -10.79 18.26
N GLY A 402 15.74 -11.72 17.40
CA GLY A 402 14.31 -11.99 17.16
C GLY A 402 13.58 -10.78 16.61
N VAL A 403 12.35 -10.57 17.09
CA VAL A 403 11.45 -9.48 16.65
C VAL A 403 12.05 -8.10 16.95
N ASN A 404 12.74 -7.95 18.08
CA ASN A 404 13.39 -6.69 18.45
C ASN A 404 14.51 -6.32 17.48
N GLY A 405 15.29 -7.33 17.04
CA GLY A 405 16.29 -7.16 15.99
C GLY A 405 15.69 -6.71 14.66
N ALA A 406 14.52 -7.24 14.29
CA ALA A 406 13.77 -6.80 13.12
C ALA A 406 13.32 -5.34 13.26
N GLY A 407 12.83 -4.95 14.45
CA GLY A 407 12.45 -3.56 14.74
C GLY A 407 13.63 -2.59 14.59
N ILE A 408 14.79 -2.95 15.15
CA ILE A 408 16.03 -2.15 15.05
C ILE A 408 16.47 -2.02 13.58
N ALA A 409 16.42 -3.10 12.81
CA ALA A 409 16.77 -3.08 11.39
C ALA A 409 15.84 -2.14 10.60
N THR A 410 14.55 -2.15 10.91
CA THR A 410 13.58 -1.23 10.29
C THR A 410 13.88 0.22 10.65
N LEU A 411 14.16 0.50 11.92
CA LEU A 411 14.56 1.84 12.38
C LEU A 411 15.82 2.33 11.65
N LEU A 412 16.82 1.46 11.49
CA LEU A 412 18.04 1.79 10.75
C LEU A 412 17.75 2.06 9.27
N ALA A 413 16.87 1.28 8.64
CA ALA A 413 16.48 1.49 7.25
C ALA A 413 15.79 2.86 7.05
N GLU A 414 14.82 3.20 7.91
CA GLU A 414 14.13 4.49 7.82
C GLU A 414 15.08 5.67 8.14
N ALA A 415 15.97 5.52 9.10
CA ALA A 415 17.00 6.52 9.40
C ALA A 415 17.96 6.76 8.22
N LEU A 416 18.35 5.68 7.52
CA LEU A 416 19.20 5.79 6.33
C LEU A 416 18.42 6.43 5.17
N ILE A 417 17.17 6.04 4.91
CA ILE A 417 16.32 6.65 3.88
C ILE A 417 16.19 8.15 4.15
N LEU A 418 15.80 8.54 5.37
CA LEU A 418 15.68 9.93 5.75
C LEU A 418 16.99 10.70 5.57
N SER A 419 18.13 10.10 5.94
CA SER A 419 19.45 10.74 5.80
C SER A 419 19.79 11.03 4.33
N THR A 420 19.46 10.11 3.39
CA THR A 420 19.68 10.32 1.95
C THR A 420 18.88 11.50 1.39
N ARG A 421 17.81 11.92 2.06
CA ARG A 421 16.94 13.04 1.66
C ARG A 421 17.25 14.33 2.41
N VAL A 422 17.57 14.24 3.70
CA VAL A 422 17.94 15.39 4.52
C VAL A 422 19.28 16.02 4.08
N ILE A 423 20.26 15.20 3.69
CA ILE A 423 21.57 15.72 3.24
C ILE A 423 21.45 16.66 2.03
N PRO A 424 20.76 16.28 0.92
CA PRO A 424 20.50 17.21 -0.18
C PRO A 424 19.68 18.44 0.25
N PHE A 425 18.67 18.25 1.09
CA PHE A 425 17.84 19.35 1.60
C PHE A 425 18.70 20.39 2.35
N LEU A 426 19.60 19.96 3.23
CA LEU A 426 20.48 20.85 3.97
C LEU A 426 21.53 21.54 3.09
N ARG A 427 22.03 20.85 2.05
CA ARG A 427 22.98 21.46 1.08
C ARG A 427 22.33 22.57 0.25
N LEU A 428 21.06 22.42 -0.10
CA LEU A 428 20.27 23.44 -0.79
C LEU A 428 19.92 24.65 0.12
N ARG A 429 20.14 24.50 1.43
CA ARG A 429 19.93 25.55 2.43
C ARG A 429 21.10 26.56 2.52
N ARG A 430 22.28 26.17 2.03
CA ARG A 430 23.44 27.09 1.98
C ARG A 430 23.27 28.04 0.80
N PRO A 431 23.46 29.38 0.99
CA PRO A 431 23.28 30.40 -0.05
C PRO A 431 24.23 30.18 -1.22
#